data_cef0790ff05d72c1520e476f441039e5
#
_entry.id   cef0790ff05d72c1520e476f441039e5
#
_cell.length_a   1.000
_cell.length_b   1.000
_cell.length_c   1.000
_cell.angle_alpha   90.00
_cell.angle_beta   90.00
_cell.angle_gamma   90.00
#
_symmetry.space_group_name_H-M   'P 1'
#
loop_
_entity.id
_entity.type
_entity.pdbx_description
1 polymer ?
#
loop_
_entity_poly.entity_id
_entity_poly.type
_entity_poly.pdbx_seq_one_letter_code
_entity_poly.pdbx_strand_id
1 'polypeptide(L)'
;LHLEDFIYLRGLFRSNAAMIVKLLVLFLTPLLSGLAVYLVPSGRTKNFKLLLVFAGAYLFGITVVHILPELYIKNSDVELIGLFVLAGFFLQQVLEYFTSGIEHGHIHTHEGEHHHHDEPHHEQISAFVLLAALCVHAFLEGAMLVQPIAVMGMHYDVNAILLGIALHRAPAAFALMTVLAFQLRSINKAIPHLIFFSLAAPLGLLISTYLIDVEILSASGLTYLYALVCGNFLHISTTIVFESSPAHRFYAKKMTVAIIGALLAVAVEYMM
;
A
#
# COMPACT_ATOMS: atom_id res chain seq x y z
N LEU A 1 -6.78 -10.39 43.07
CA LEU A 1 -6.56 -9.62 41.84
C LEU A 1 -7.49 -8.42 41.91
N HIS A 2 -6.90 -7.21 42.03
CA HIS A 2 -7.67 -5.98 42.08
C HIS A 2 -8.31 -5.72 40.70
N LEU A 3 -9.46 -5.03 40.68
CA LEU A 3 -10.18 -4.67 39.45
C LEU A 3 -9.27 -3.95 38.42
N GLU A 4 -8.32 -3.16 38.93
CA GLU A 4 -7.30 -2.47 38.13
C GLU A 4 -6.36 -3.45 37.40
N ASP A 5 -5.92 -4.52 38.07
CA ASP A 5 -5.08 -5.56 37.48
C ASP A 5 -5.81 -6.27 36.33
N PHE A 6 -7.10 -6.53 36.53
CA PHE A 6 -7.94 -7.16 35.51
C PHE A 6 -8.17 -6.26 34.30
N ILE A 7 -8.40 -4.96 34.51
CA ILE A 7 -8.56 -3.98 33.46
C ILE A 7 -7.23 -3.83 32.67
N TYR A 8 -6.09 -3.77 33.37
CA TYR A 8 -4.76 -3.69 32.78
C TYR A 8 -4.44 -4.92 31.91
N LEU A 9 -4.65 -6.11 32.44
CA LEU A 9 -4.46 -7.37 31.71
C LEU A 9 -5.35 -7.45 30.47
N ARG A 10 -6.62 -7.07 30.60
CA ARG A 10 -7.57 -7.04 29.48
C ARG A 10 -7.13 -6.04 28.39
N GLY A 11 -6.61 -4.88 28.77
CA GLY A 11 -6.02 -3.89 27.86
C GLY A 11 -4.81 -4.45 27.11
N LEU A 12 -3.89 -5.09 27.82
CA LEU A 12 -2.69 -5.71 27.26
C LEU A 12 -3.03 -6.84 26.27
N PHE A 13 -3.97 -7.72 26.63
CA PHE A 13 -4.45 -8.78 25.72
C PHE A 13 -5.11 -8.22 24.47
N ARG A 14 -5.91 -7.16 24.60
CA ARG A 14 -6.58 -6.50 23.47
C ARG A 14 -5.58 -5.82 22.53
N SER A 15 -4.56 -5.16 23.09
CA SER A 15 -3.48 -4.53 22.32
C SER A 15 -2.67 -5.56 21.54
N ASN A 16 -2.28 -6.67 22.20
CA ASN A 16 -1.53 -7.74 21.54
C ASN A 16 -2.35 -8.46 20.46
N ALA A 17 -3.64 -8.70 20.69
CA ALA A 17 -4.52 -9.29 19.69
C ALA A 17 -4.68 -8.40 18.47
N ALA A 18 -4.84 -7.08 18.65
CA ALA A 18 -4.93 -6.14 17.55
C ALA A 18 -3.63 -6.09 16.72
N MET A 19 -2.47 -6.14 17.38
CA MET A 19 -1.17 -6.21 16.71
C MET A 19 -1.04 -7.49 15.86
N ILE A 20 -1.41 -8.64 16.43
CA ILE A 20 -1.37 -9.92 15.71
C ILE A 20 -2.29 -9.89 14.49
N VAL A 21 -3.49 -9.34 14.60
CA VAL A 21 -4.42 -9.19 13.45
C VAL A 21 -3.81 -8.34 12.36
N LYS A 22 -3.21 -7.19 12.68
CA LYS A 22 -2.51 -6.33 11.70
C LYS A 22 -1.40 -7.10 10.99
N LEU A 23 -0.54 -7.78 11.74
CA LEU A 23 0.56 -8.58 11.18
C LEU A 23 0.05 -9.69 10.25
N LEU A 24 -1.00 -10.39 10.65
CA LEU A 24 -1.61 -11.44 9.82
C LEU A 24 -2.23 -10.86 8.54
N VAL A 25 -2.98 -9.78 8.61
CA VAL A 25 -3.58 -9.12 7.44
C VAL A 25 -2.48 -8.66 6.48
N LEU A 26 -1.45 -7.96 6.99
CA LEU A 26 -0.34 -7.46 6.18
C LEU A 26 0.46 -8.57 5.50
N PHE A 27 0.60 -9.72 6.13
CA PHE A 27 1.33 -10.87 5.58
C PHE A 27 0.47 -11.72 4.65
N LEU A 28 -0.73 -12.12 5.11
CA LEU A 28 -1.56 -13.08 4.39
C LEU A 28 -2.21 -12.49 3.15
N THR A 29 -2.60 -11.22 3.17
CA THR A 29 -3.25 -10.59 2.01
C THR A 29 -2.38 -10.64 0.75
N PRO A 30 -1.14 -10.12 0.73
CA PRO A 30 -0.29 -10.22 -0.44
C PRO A 30 0.12 -11.67 -0.76
N LEU A 31 0.37 -12.51 0.25
CA LEU A 31 0.73 -13.90 0.04
C LEU A 31 -0.37 -14.67 -0.69
N LEU A 32 -1.60 -14.63 -0.16
CA LEU A 32 -2.74 -15.35 -0.74
C LEU A 32 -3.12 -14.79 -2.11
N SER A 33 -3.07 -13.46 -2.28
CA SER A 33 -3.35 -12.83 -3.57
C SER A 33 -2.31 -13.18 -4.63
N GLY A 34 -1.02 -13.18 -4.28
CA GLY A 34 0.04 -13.61 -5.19
C GLY A 34 -0.07 -15.08 -5.57
N LEU A 35 -0.39 -15.96 -4.61
CA LEU A 35 -0.63 -17.38 -4.87
C LEU A 35 -1.90 -17.63 -5.71
N ALA A 36 -2.87 -16.70 -5.71
CA ALA A 36 -4.06 -16.83 -6.55
C ALA A 36 -3.76 -16.87 -8.07
N VAL A 37 -2.54 -16.51 -8.48
CA VAL A 37 -2.06 -16.69 -9.87
C VAL A 37 -2.20 -18.15 -10.34
N TYR A 38 -2.07 -19.13 -9.42
CA TYR A 38 -2.29 -20.55 -9.75
C TYR A 38 -3.74 -20.88 -10.13
N LEU A 39 -4.70 -20.08 -9.67
CA LEU A 39 -6.13 -20.35 -9.81
C LEU A 39 -6.78 -19.54 -10.95
N VAL A 40 -6.11 -18.50 -11.43
CA VAL A 40 -6.67 -17.58 -12.44
C VAL A 40 -6.18 -17.97 -13.84
N PRO A 41 -7.08 -18.41 -14.75
CA PRO A 41 -6.71 -18.69 -16.12
C PRO A 41 -6.19 -17.42 -16.82
N SER A 42 -5.16 -17.60 -17.66
CA SER A 42 -4.61 -16.55 -18.51
C SER A 42 -5.71 -15.89 -19.33
N GLY A 43 -5.94 -14.57 -19.15
CA GLY A 43 -6.95 -13.80 -19.89
C GLY A 43 -8.08 -13.17 -19.06
N ARG A 44 -8.27 -13.48 -17.78
CA ARG A 44 -9.31 -12.87 -16.92
C ARG A 44 -8.83 -11.64 -16.12
N THR A 45 -7.92 -10.85 -16.66
CA THR A 45 -7.32 -9.69 -15.99
C THR A 45 -8.22 -8.44 -15.91
N LYS A 46 -9.35 -8.40 -16.63
CA LYS A 46 -10.22 -7.21 -16.68
C LYS A 46 -10.82 -6.82 -15.32
N ASN A 47 -11.23 -7.81 -14.52
CA ASN A 47 -11.81 -7.53 -13.19
C ASN A 47 -10.77 -7.06 -12.17
N PHE A 48 -9.54 -7.45 -12.39
CA PHE A 48 -8.40 -7.08 -11.56
C PHE A 48 -8.08 -5.57 -11.63
N LYS A 49 -8.12 -4.99 -12.83
CA LYS A 49 -7.95 -3.54 -13.01
C LYS A 49 -9.03 -2.73 -12.30
N LEU A 50 -10.25 -3.24 -12.23
CA LEU A 50 -11.33 -2.56 -11.50
C LEU A 50 -11.13 -2.62 -9.98
N LEU A 51 -10.62 -3.74 -9.45
CA LEU A 51 -10.27 -3.85 -8.03
C LEU A 51 -9.14 -2.88 -7.67
N LEU A 52 -8.16 -2.73 -8.55
CA LEU A 52 -7.07 -1.78 -8.37
C LEU A 52 -7.58 -0.34 -8.34
N VAL A 53 -8.46 0.04 -9.28
CA VAL A 53 -9.10 1.37 -9.30
C VAL A 53 -9.91 1.63 -8.03
N PHE A 54 -10.66 0.62 -7.56
CA PHE A 54 -11.41 0.70 -6.30
C PHE A 54 -10.48 0.95 -5.10
N ALA A 55 -9.42 0.16 -4.99
CA ALA A 55 -8.44 0.25 -3.91
C ALA A 55 -7.69 1.58 -3.91
N GLY A 56 -7.25 2.04 -5.09
CA GLY A 56 -6.60 3.34 -5.24
C GLY A 56 -7.51 4.50 -4.86
N ALA A 57 -8.78 4.47 -5.30
CA ALA A 57 -9.76 5.50 -4.95
C ALA A 57 -10.12 5.47 -3.44
N TYR A 58 -10.17 4.30 -2.82
CA TYR A 58 -10.34 4.17 -1.37
C TYR A 58 -9.16 4.80 -0.61
N LEU A 59 -7.91 4.46 -1.00
CA LEU A 59 -6.71 5.05 -0.40
C LEU A 59 -6.66 6.57 -0.60
N PHE A 60 -7.04 7.06 -1.78
CA PHE A 60 -7.15 8.49 -2.03
C PHE A 60 -8.14 9.15 -1.08
N GLY A 61 -9.34 8.57 -0.95
CA GLY A 61 -10.39 9.08 -0.08
C GLY A 61 -9.93 9.18 1.38
N ILE A 62 -9.40 8.11 1.95
CA ILE A 62 -8.95 8.10 3.35
C ILE A 62 -7.77 9.05 3.57
N THR A 63 -6.85 9.17 2.60
CA THR A 63 -5.70 10.07 2.70
C THR A 63 -6.14 11.53 2.70
N VAL A 64 -7.00 11.93 1.77
CA VAL A 64 -7.40 13.34 1.58
C VAL A 64 -8.42 13.80 2.60
N VAL A 65 -9.37 12.94 2.97
CA VAL A 65 -10.48 13.34 3.85
C VAL A 65 -10.13 13.15 5.31
N HIS A 66 -9.21 12.24 5.64
CA HIS A 66 -8.94 11.86 7.01
C HIS A 66 -7.49 12.13 7.43
N ILE A 67 -6.51 11.45 6.83
CA ILE A 67 -5.13 11.48 7.33
C ILE A 67 -4.49 12.86 7.18
N LEU A 68 -4.57 13.48 6.00
CA LEU A 68 -3.99 14.79 5.75
C LEU A 68 -4.60 15.91 6.59
N PRO A 69 -5.93 16.06 6.70
CA PRO A 69 -6.52 17.08 7.55
C PRO A 69 -6.07 16.95 9.00
N GLU A 70 -6.01 15.73 9.54
CA GLU A 70 -5.58 15.50 10.92
C GLU A 70 -4.11 15.86 11.14
N LEU A 71 -3.22 15.50 10.19
CA LEU A 71 -1.83 15.89 10.22
C LEU A 71 -1.66 17.42 10.27
N TYR A 72 -2.41 18.17 9.47
CA TYR A 72 -2.32 19.62 9.42
C TYR A 72 -2.95 20.32 10.63
N ILE A 73 -4.07 19.80 11.17
CA ILE A 73 -4.77 20.41 12.31
C ILE A 73 -4.00 20.19 13.61
N LYS A 74 -3.38 19.03 13.78
CA LYS A 74 -2.74 18.62 15.06
C LYS A 74 -1.31 19.10 15.22
N ASN A 75 -0.69 19.62 14.17
CA ASN A 75 0.72 20.00 14.20
C ASN A 75 0.91 21.48 13.83
N SER A 76 1.86 22.12 14.52
CA SER A 76 2.21 23.53 14.29
C SER A 76 3.08 23.74 13.05
N ASP A 77 3.88 22.74 12.65
CA ASP A 77 4.85 22.83 11.56
C ASP A 77 4.23 22.40 10.22
N VAL A 78 3.18 23.14 9.79
CA VAL A 78 2.41 22.84 8.57
C VAL A 78 3.28 22.79 7.31
N GLU A 79 4.25 23.72 7.21
CA GLU A 79 5.17 23.77 6.06
C GLU A 79 6.05 22.52 5.98
N LEU A 80 6.60 22.08 7.12
CA LEU A 80 7.45 20.90 7.19
C LEU A 80 6.65 19.63 6.88
N ILE A 81 5.41 19.52 7.37
CA ILE A 81 4.50 18.42 7.00
C ILE A 81 4.27 18.40 5.49
N GLY A 82 3.96 19.56 4.88
CA GLY A 82 3.79 19.68 3.44
C GLY A 82 5.04 19.24 2.66
N LEU A 83 6.23 19.58 3.17
CA LEU A 83 7.49 19.15 2.57
C LEU A 83 7.68 17.63 2.62
N PHE A 84 7.34 16.97 3.75
CA PHE A 84 7.40 15.52 3.87
C PHE A 84 6.36 14.81 2.98
N VAL A 85 5.14 15.37 2.84
CA VAL A 85 4.15 14.87 1.88
C VAL A 85 4.70 14.95 0.45
N LEU A 86 5.29 16.08 0.08
CA LEU A 86 5.91 16.26 -1.24
C LEU A 86 7.08 15.29 -1.44
N ALA A 87 7.94 15.12 -0.44
CA ALA A 87 9.05 14.17 -0.48
C ALA A 87 8.55 12.73 -0.66
N GLY A 88 7.48 12.33 0.02
CA GLY A 88 6.85 11.03 -0.12
C GLY A 88 6.28 10.80 -1.53
N PHE A 89 5.63 11.81 -2.09
CA PHE A 89 5.11 11.77 -3.46
C PHE A 89 6.23 11.50 -4.47
N PHE A 90 7.33 12.25 -4.40
CA PHE A 90 8.46 12.05 -5.30
C PHE A 90 9.25 10.76 -5.00
N LEU A 91 9.35 10.36 -3.73
CA LEU A 91 9.93 9.05 -3.38
C LEU A 91 9.19 7.93 -4.09
N GLN A 92 7.86 7.95 -4.05
CA GLN A 92 7.04 6.94 -4.72
C GLN A 92 7.20 7.01 -6.24
N GLN A 93 7.30 8.19 -6.82
CA GLN A 93 7.57 8.34 -8.25
C GLN A 93 8.92 7.72 -8.66
N VAL A 94 9.95 7.87 -7.82
CA VAL A 94 11.25 7.23 -8.02
C VAL A 94 11.14 5.71 -7.89
N LEU A 95 10.41 5.20 -6.89
CA LEU A 95 10.16 3.76 -6.75
C LEU A 95 9.39 3.21 -7.95
N GLU A 96 8.39 3.93 -8.44
CA GLU A 96 7.61 3.55 -9.63
C GLU A 96 8.46 3.49 -10.89
N TYR A 97 9.41 4.40 -11.07
CA TYR A 97 10.38 4.31 -12.16
C TYR A 97 11.09 2.96 -12.20
N PHE A 98 11.45 2.41 -11.03
CA PHE A 98 12.07 1.09 -10.91
C PHE A 98 11.08 -0.08 -11.02
N THR A 99 9.78 0.15 -10.85
CA THR A 99 8.75 -0.89 -10.99
C THR A 99 8.08 -0.92 -12.37
N SER A 100 8.39 0.05 -13.25
CA SER A 100 7.76 0.22 -14.58
C SER A 100 6.22 0.20 -14.53
N GLY A 101 5.63 0.78 -13.49
CA GLY A 101 4.18 0.89 -13.35
C GLY A 101 3.45 -0.44 -13.12
N ILE A 102 4.14 -1.50 -12.70
CA ILE A 102 3.53 -2.81 -12.41
C ILE A 102 2.47 -2.70 -11.31
N GLU A 103 2.68 -1.82 -10.35
CA GLU A 103 1.72 -1.52 -9.27
C GLU A 103 0.38 -1.00 -9.81
N HIS A 104 0.39 -0.39 -11.00
CA HIS A 104 -0.81 0.16 -11.65
C HIS A 104 -1.41 -0.77 -12.71
N GLY A 105 -0.94 -2.04 -12.78
CA GLY A 105 -1.50 -3.07 -13.64
C GLY A 105 -1.01 -3.01 -15.11
N HIS A 106 0.11 -2.35 -15.39
CA HIS A 106 0.80 -2.42 -16.68
C HIS A 106 1.61 -3.72 -16.77
N ILE A 107 0.95 -4.82 -17.07
CA ILE A 107 1.61 -6.11 -17.34
C ILE A 107 1.88 -6.15 -18.85
N HIS A 108 3.11 -5.87 -19.27
CA HIS A 108 3.55 -6.06 -20.65
C HIS A 108 3.85 -7.55 -20.86
N THR A 109 2.84 -8.33 -21.21
CA THR A 109 3.04 -9.67 -21.79
C THR A 109 3.27 -9.50 -23.28
N HIS A 110 4.51 -9.67 -23.72
CA HIS A 110 4.83 -9.78 -25.14
C HIS A 110 4.30 -11.13 -25.66
N GLU A 111 3.02 -11.21 -26.01
CA GLU A 111 2.50 -12.22 -26.92
C GLU A 111 2.32 -11.56 -28.28
N GLY A 112 3.22 -11.91 -29.16
CA GLY A 112 3.17 -11.94 -30.61
C GLY A 112 2.37 -10.88 -31.36
N GLU A 113 3.11 -9.90 -31.94
CA GLU A 113 2.92 -9.52 -33.35
C GLU A 113 4.15 -8.74 -33.80
N HIS A 114 4.82 -9.26 -34.85
CA HIS A 114 5.94 -8.62 -35.52
C HIS A 114 5.45 -7.41 -36.32
N HIS A 115 5.54 -6.23 -35.74
CA HIS A 115 5.65 -4.98 -36.51
C HIS A 115 6.94 -4.30 -36.12
N HIS A 116 7.89 -4.27 -37.07
CA HIS A 116 9.11 -3.50 -36.99
C HIS A 116 8.75 -2.00 -36.95
N HIS A 117 8.78 -1.42 -35.76
CA HIS A 117 9.05 -0.01 -35.54
C HIS A 117 10.14 0.06 -34.50
N ASP A 118 11.22 0.81 -34.81
CA ASP A 118 12.34 1.10 -33.93
C ASP A 118 11.83 1.84 -32.68
N GLU A 119 11.36 1.09 -31.69
CA GLU A 119 11.09 1.59 -30.34
C GLU A 119 12.37 1.44 -29.50
N PRO A 120 12.73 2.44 -28.68
CA PRO A 120 13.91 2.36 -27.84
C PRO A 120 13.79 1.12 -26.93
N HIS A 121 14.85 0.34 -26.86
CA HIS A 121 14.99 -0.85 -26.01
C HIS A 121 14.59 -0.50 -24.58
N HIS A 122 13.36 -0.85 -24.17
CA HIS A 122 13.01 -0.89 -22.75
C HIS A 122 13.88 -1.98 -22.11
N GLU A 123 14.92 -1.58 -21.40
CA GLU A 123 15.72 -2.48 -20.58
C GLU A 123 14.77 -3.26 -19.68
N GLN A 124 14.84 -4.60 -19.74
CA GLN A 124 14.07 -5.46 -18.85
C GLN A 124 14.55 -5.20 -17.42
N ILE A 125 13.71 -4.50 -16.63
CA ILE A 125 14.03 -4.23 -15.23
C ILE A 125 14.27 -5.56 -14.54
N SER A 126 15.38 -5.64 -13.82
CA SER A 126 15.74 -6.82 -13.05
C SER A 126 14.65 -7.14 -12.02
N ALA A 127 14.23 -8.41 -11.94
CA ALA A 127 13.29 -8.88 -10.91
C ALA A 127 13.70 -8.49 -9.49
N PHE A 128 15.02 -8.36 -9.24
CA PHE A 128 15.55 -7.91 -7.96
C PHE A 128 15.27 -6.42 -7.69
N VAL A 129 15.46 -5.55 -8.68
CA VAL A 129 15.20 -4.10 -8.53
C VAL A 129 13.71 -3.84 -8.31
N LEU A 130 12.86 -4.53 -9.08
CA LEU A 130 11.41 -4.51 -8.90
C LEU A 130 11.01 -4.91 -7.47
N LEU A 131 11.53 -6.06 -7.01
CA LEU A 131 11.24 -6.56 -5.67
C LEU A 131 11.71 -5.60 -4.58
N ALA A 132 12.92 -5.04 -4.73
CA ALA A 132 13.47 -4.09 -3.76
C ALA A 132 12.61 -2.83 -3.64
N ALA A 133 12.20 -2.22 -4.76
CA ALA A 133 11.34 -1.03 -4.77
C ALA A 133 9.99 -1.30 -4.10
N LEU A 134 9.34 -2.43 -4.46
CA LEU A 134 8.08 -2.84 -3.84
C LEU A 134 8.21 -3.15 -2.34
N CYS A 135 9.34 -3.71 -1.91
CA CYS A 135 9.58 -3.97 -0.49
C CYS A 135 9.79 -2.67 0.31
N VAL A 136 10.49 -1.68 -0.24
CA VAL A 136 10.64 -0.36 0.42
C VAL A 136 9.29 0.31 0.59
N HIS A 137 8.49 0.36 -0.48
CA HIS A 137 7.13 0.89 -0.41
C HIS A 137 6.28 0.16 0.64
N ALA A 138 6.24 -1.16 0.59
CA ALA A 138 5.48 -1.98 1.52
C ALA A 138 5.93 -1.81 2.98
N PHE A 139 7.24 -1.65 3.21
CA PHE A 139 7.80 -1.38 4.53
C PHE A 139 7.29 -0.06 5.10
N LEU A 140 7.28 1.01 4.31
CA LEU A 140 6.77 2.32 4.74
C LEU A 140 5.28 2.27 5.07
N GLU A 141 4.46 1.56 4.29
CA GLU A 141 3.04 1.34 4.58
C GLU A 141 2.82 0.62 5.91
N GLY A 142 3.63 -0.41 6.19
CA GLY A 142 3.57 -1.11 7.47
C GLY A 142 4.01 -0.23 8.64
N ALA A 143 5.06 0.56 8.44
CA ALA A 143 5.62 1.43 9.47
C ALA A 143 4.61 2.48 9.97
N MET A 144 3.71 2.97 9.11
CA MET A 144 2.69 3.93 9.53
C MET A 144 1.54 3.32 10.35
N LEU A 145 1.38 1.99 10.40
CA LEU A 145 0.29 1.34 11.16
C LEU A 145 0.54 1.21 12.66
N VAL A 146 1.62 1.79 13.15
CA VAL A 146 1.88 1.94 14.58
C VAL A 146 0.81 2.85 15.19
N GLN A 147 0.22 2.42 16.31
CA GLN A 147 -0.68 3.27 17.09
C GLN A 147 0.11 3.97 18.20
N PRO A 148 0.38 5.23 18.10
CA PRO A 148 0.89 6.02 19.22
C PRO A 148 -0.30 6.41 20.11
N ILE A 149 -0.70 5.55 21.03
CA ILE A 149 -1.94 5.64 21.81
C ILE A 149 -2.03 6.92 22.67
N ALA A 150 -0.96 7.65 22.91
CA ALA A 150 -0.97 8.80 23.80
C ALA A 150 -0.19 10.02 23.33
N VAL A 151 0.62 9.90 22.28
CA VAL A 151 1.66 10.90 22.01
C VAL A 151 1.23 11.98 21.02
N MET A 152 0.30 11.70 20.11
CA MET A 152 -0.02 12.62 19.01
C MET A 152 -1.45 13.18 19.08
N GLY A 153 -2.33 12.69 19.95
CA GLY A 153 -3.73 13.13 20.01
C GLY A 153 -4.49 12.98 18.68
N MET A 154 -3.97 12.19 17.75
CA MET A 154 -4.61 11.89 16.48
C MET A 154 -5.63 10.76 16.66
N HIS A 155 -6.84 10.99 16.13
CA HIS A 155 -7.96 10.04 16.21
C HIS A 155 -8.28 9.51 14.81
N TYR A 156 -7.33 8.80 14.18
CA TYR A 156 -7.66 8.09 12.95
C TYR A 156 -7.82 6.59 13.18
N ASP A 157 -8.76 6.01 12.44
CA ASP A 157 -8.96 4.58 12.52
C ASP A 157 -7.88 3.84 11.73
N VAL A 158 -6.92 3.29 12.47
CA VAL A 158 -5.85 2.46 11.91
C VAL A 158 -6.42 1.25 11.15
N ASN A 159 -7.64 0.78 11.47
CA ASN A 159 -8.24 -0.34 10.75
C ASN A 159 -8.73 0.09 9.37
N ALA A 160 -9.22 1.33 9.22
CA ALA A 160 -9.59 1.88 7.92
C ALA A 160 -8.36 2.02 7.00
N ILE A 161 -7.23 2.47 7.54
CA ILE A 161 -5.95 2.53 6.83
C ILE A 161 -5.46 1.12 6.48
N LEU A 162 -5.49 0.19 7.43
CA LEU A 162 -5.13 -1.22 7.22
C LEU A 162 -5.96 -1.86 6.10
N LEU A 163 -7.27 -1.58 6.05
CA LEU A 163 -8.15 -2.04 4.97
C LEU A 163 -7.70 -1.48 3.62
N GLY A 164 -7.41 -0.18 3.54
CA GLY A 164 -6.91 0.44 2.32
C GLY A 164 -5.62 -0.18 1.81
N ILE A 165 -4.65 -0.37 2.72
CA ILE A 165 -3.38 -1.04 2.43
C ILE A 165 -3.62 -2.47 1.95
N ALA A 166 -4.46 -3.25 2.62
CA ALA A 166 -4.76 -4.63 2.23
C ALA A 166 -5.40 -4.71 0.84
N LEU A 167 -6.39 -3.86 0.56
CA LEU A 167 -7.07 -3.78 -0.74
C LEU A 167 -6.12 -3.42 -1.88
N HIS A 168 -5.18 -2.50 -1.63
CA HIS A 168 -4.19 -2.08 -2.63
C HIS A 168 -3.11 -3.13 -2.84
N ARG A 169 -2.59 -3.74 -1.78
CA ARG A 169 -1.51 -4.73 -1.84
C ARG A 169 -1.92 -6.05 -2.48
N ALA A 170 -3.18 -6.44 -2.38
CA ALA A 170 -3.65 -7.67 -3.00
C ALA A 170 -3.42 -7.67 -4.53
N PRO A 171 -3.87 -6.67 -5.29
CA PRO A 171 -3.54 -6.57 -6.70
C PRO A 171 -2.04 -6.42 -7.00
N ALA A 172 -1.30 -5.63 -6.22
CA ALA A 172 0.12 -5.46 -6.43
C ALA A 172 0.90 -6.79 -6.30
N ALA A 173 0.57 -7.62 -5.30
CA ALA A 173 1.16 -8.93 -5.11
C ALA A 173 0.83 -9.92 -6.23
N PHE A 174 -0.41 -9.88 -6.74
CA PHE A 174 -0.81 -10.68 -7.90
C PHE A 174 -0.02 -10.29 -9.14
N ALA A 175 0.14 -8.99 -9.41
CA ALA A 175 0.92 -8.48 -10.52
C ALA A 175 2.40 -8.85 -10.38
N LEU A 176 2.99 -8.63 -9.20
CA LEU A 176 4.38 -9.03 -8.88
C LEU A 176 4.61 -10.51 -9.17
N MET A 177 3.73 -11.38 -8.66
CA MET A 177 3.86 -12.83 -8.84
C MET A 177 3.76 -13.22 -10.31
N THR A 178 2.89 -12.57 -11.08
CA THR A 178 2.75 -12.80 -12.52
C THR A 178 4.04 -12.45 -13.27
N VAL A 179 4.63 -11.29 -12.96
CA VAL A 179 5.88 -10.84 -13.59
C VAL A 179 7.07 -11.71 -13.19
N LEU A 180 7.21 -12.03 -11.90
CA LEU A 180 8.27 -12.90 -11.42
C LEU A 180 8.18 -14.30 -12.00
N ALA A 181 6.97 -14.87 -12.08
CA ALA A 181 6.76 -16.19 -12.69
C ALA A 181 7.16 -16.21 -14.16
N PHE A 182 6.88 -15.12 -14.89
CA PHE A 182 7.29 -14.96 -16.29
C PHE A 182 8.81 -14.81 -16.43
N GLN A 183 9.44 -13.91 -15.68
CA GLN A 183 10.89 -13.65 -15.75
C GLN A 183 11.72 -14.85 -15.29
N LEU A 184 11.31 -15.52 -14.20
CA LEU A 184 12.00 -16.69 -13.66
C LEU A 184 11.63 -18.01 -14.39
N ARG A 185 10.70 -17.93 -15.34
CA ARG A 185 10.14 -19.08 -16.09
C ARG A 185 9.64 -20.20 -15.17
N SER A 186 9.23 -19.86 -13.96
CA SER A 186 8.74 -20.82 -12.96
C SER A 186 8.04 -20.11 -11.83
N ILE A 187 6.78 -20.46 -11.59
CA ILE A 187 6.02 -19.95 -10.46
C ILE A 187 6.66 -20.36 -9.13
N ASN A 188 7.17 -21.60 -9.04
CA ASN A 188 7.81 -22.08 -7.81
C ASN A 188 9.06 -21.28 -7.42
N LYS A 189 9.81 -20.79 -8.41
CA LYS A 189 10.97 -19.92 -8.16
C LYS A 189 10.56 -18.51 -7.75
N ALA A 190 9.33 -18.07 -8.07
CA ALA A 190 8.81 -16.77 -7.68
C ALA A 190 8.28 -16.74 -6.24
N ILE A 191 7.88 -17.89 -5.66
CA ILE A 191 7.32 -17.97 -4.29
C ILE A 191 8.24 -17.35 -3.22
N PRO A 192 9.54 -17.63 -3.14
CA PRO A 192 10.41 -17.01 -2.14
C PRO A 192 10.40 -15.47 -2.21
N HIS A 193 10.35 -14.90 -3.42
CA HIS A 193 10.28 -13.45 -3.62
C HIS A 193 8.93 -12.88 -3.15
N LEU A 194 7.83 -13.60 -3.38
CA LEU A 194 6.51 -13.24 -2.87
C LEU A 194 6.48 -13.27 -1.35
N ILE A 195 7.07 -14.28 -0.70
CA ILE A 195 7.18 -14.37 0.75
C ILE A 195 7.97 -13.18 1.29
N PHE A 196 9.10 -12.84 0.67
CA PHE A 196 9.92 -11.71 1.06
C PHE A 196 9.15 -10.38 0.95
N PHE A 197 8.43 -10.16 -0.15
CA PHE A 197 7.54 -9.02 -0.31
C PHE A 197 6.44 -8.97 0.76
N SER A 198 5.84 -10.14 1.07
CA SER A 198 4.77 -10.24 2.06
C SER A 198 5.24 -9.91 3.48
N LEU A 199 6.51 -10.15 3.79
CA LEU A 199 7.13 -9.82 5.08
C LEU A 199 7.47 -8.33 5.23
N ALA A 200 7.61 -7.58 4.14
CA ALA A 200 8.11 -6.21 4.20
C ALA A 200 7.25 -5.28 5.07
N ALA A 201 5.92 -5.30 4.94
CA ALA A 201 5.05 -4.47 5.78
C ALA A 201 4.92 -4.95 7.24
N PRO A 202 4.77 -6.24 7.54
CA PRO A 202 4.93 -6.72 8.92
C PRO A 202 6.22 -6.25 9.59
N LEU A 203 7.36 -6.31 8.87
CA LEU A 203 8.63 -5.82 9.38
C LEU A 203 8.63 -4.31 9.60
N GLY A 204 8.01 -3.54 8.71
CA GLY A 204 7.83 -2.09 8.87
C GLY A 204 7.07 -1.76 10.15
N LEU A 205 5.95 -2.43 10.41
CA LEU A 205 5.16 -2.28 11.62
C LEU A 205 5.95 -2.64 12.88
N LEU A 206 6.64 -3.78 12.88
CA LEU A 206 7.42 -4.25 14.04
C LEU A 206 8.61 -3.32 14.34
N ILE A 207 9.38 -2.95 13.32
CA ILE A 207 10.55 -2.07 13.49
C ILE A 207 10.11 -0.69 13.96
N SER A 208 9.07 -0.12 13.37
CA SER A 208 8.55 1.18 13.79
C SER A 208 8.03 1.16 15.24
N THR A 209 7.32 0.09 15.64
CA THR A 209 6.89 -0.11 17.03
C THR A 209 8.10 -0.15 17.96
N TYR A 210 9.10 -0.97 17.63
CA TYR A 210 10.32 -1.07 18.43
C TYR A 210 11.07 0.27 18.56
N LEU A 211 11.19 1.03 17.45
CA LEU A 211 11.88 2.32 17.47
C LEU A 211 11.16 3.37 18.33
N ILE A 212 9.84 3.28 18.46
CA ILE A 212 9.05 4.10 19.37
C ILE A 212 9.27 3.65 20.83
N ASP A 213 9.20 2.35 21.08
CA ASP A 213 9.35 1.79 22.42
C ASP A 213 10.71 2.07 23.04
N VAL A 214 11.77 2.16 22.22
CA VAL A 214 13.13 2.51 22.65
C VAL A 214 13.43 4.02 22.53
N GLU A 215 12.42 4.85 22.29
CA GLU A 215 12.50 6.33 22.20
C GLU A 215 13.45 6.86 21.10
N ILE A 216 13.82 6.04 20.11
CA ILE A 216 14.63 6.46 18.96
C ILE A 216 13.75 7.26 17.99
N LEU A 217 12.52 6.80 17.74
CA LEU A 217 11.55 7.50 16.91
C LEU A 217 10.66 8.35 17.81
N SER A 218 10.87 9.67 17.76
CA SER A 218 10.06 10.62 18.51
C SER A 218 8.64 10.75 17.91
N ALA A 219 7.73 11.37 18.67
CA ALA A 219 6.40 11.71 18.19
C ALA A 219 6.43 12.56 16.91
N SER A 220 7.30 13.56 16.86
CA SER A 220 7.48 14.38 15.66
C SER A 220 8.03 13.58 14.49
N GLY A 221 9.00 12.68 14.74
CA GLY A 221 9.53 11.79 13.72
C GLY A 221 8.45 10.86 13.12
N LEU A 222 7.55 10.37 13.98
CA LEU A 222 6.41 9.59 13.54
C LEU A 222 5.43 10.43 12.70
N THR A 223 5.15 11.68 13.09
CA THR A 223 4.33 12.60 12.29
C THR A 223 4.90 12.79 10.88
N TYR A 224 6.21 12.99 10.78
CA TYR A 224 6.86 13.14 9.47
C TYR A 224 6.84 11.84 8.64
N LEU A 225 6.94 10.68 9.31
CA LEU A 225 6.75 9.40 8.64
C LEU A 225 5.32 9.27 8.07
N TYR A 226 4.30 9.64 8.83
CA TYR A 226 2.92 9.67 8.35
C TYR A 226 2.74 10.63 7.16
N ALA A 227 3.31 11.82 7.23
CA ALA A 227 3.28 12.80 6.15
C ALA A 227 3.93 12.24 4.87
N LEU A 228 5.09 11.59 5.00
CA LEU A 228 5.79 10.94 3.89
C LEU A 228 4.94 9.83 3.26
N VAL A 229 4.33 8.96 4.08
CA VAL A 229 3.48 7.87 3.57
C VAL A 229 2.19 8.42 2.95
N CYS A 230 1.63 9.52 3.45
CA CYS A 230 0.53 10.22 2.77
C CYS A 230 0.90 10.66 1.35
N GLY A 231 2.11 11.20 1.17
CA GLY A 231 2.63 11.53 -0.16
C GLY A 231 2.71 10.32 -1.08
N ASN A 232 3.20 9.18 -0.56
CA ASN A 232 3.19 7.91 -1.29
C ASN A 232 1.78 7.51 -1.73
N PHE A 233 0.82 7.55 -0.80
CA PHE A 233 -0.57 7.19 -1.10
C PHE A 233 -1.20 8.13 -2.14
N LEU A 234 -0.92 9.42 -2.07
CA LEU A 234 -1.39 10.37 -3.08
C LEU A 234 -0.84 10.02 -4.46
N HIS A 235 0.46 9.73 -4.58
CA HIS A 235 1.06 9.35 -5.85
C HIS A 235 0.40 8.09 -6.42
N ILE A 236 0.39 6.99 -5.66
CA ILE A 236 -0.18 5.70 -6.09
C ILE A 236 -1.66 5.85 -6.49
N SER A 237 -2.44 6.52 -5.65
CA SER A 237 -3.86 6.68 -5.87
C SER A 237 -4.17 7.48 -7.14
N THR A 238 -3.44 8.57 -7.36
CA THR A 238 -3.62 9.40 -8.55
C THR A 238 -3.20 8.66 -9.80
N THR A 239 -2.08 7.96 -9.79
CA THR A 239 -1.60 7.17 -10.92
C THR A 239 -2.59 6.05 -11.25
N ILE A 240 -3.07 5.28 -10.27
CA ILE A 240 -4.06 4.22 -10.49
C ILE A 240 -5.36 4.77 -11.07
N VAL A 241 -5.89 5.87 -10.51
CA VAL A 241 -7.19 6.42 -10.93
C VAL A 241 -7.10 7.08 -12.30
N PHE A 242 -6.03 7.85 -12.58
CA PHE A 242 -5.93 8.67 -13.79
C PHE A 242 -5.19 7.97 -14.93
N GLU A 243 -4.12 7.22 -14.68
CA GLU A 243 -3.30 6.61 -15.74
C GLU A 243 -3.76 5.21 -16.18
N SER A 244 -4.63 4.56 -15.41
CA SER A 244 -5.11 3.20 -15.73
C SER A 244 -5.94 3.09 -17.02
N SER A 245 -6.09 4.17 -17.80
CA SER A 245 -6.89 4.22 -19.03
C SER A 245 -6.05 4.49 -20.27
N PRO A 246 -5.94 3.53 -21.23
CA PRO A 246 -5.34 3.79 -22.54
C PRO A 246 -6.07 4.93 -23.23
N ALA A 247 -5.32 5.87 -23.81
CA ALA A 247 -5.83 7.01 -24.59
C ALA A 247 -6.69 8.02 -23.81
N HIS A 248 -6.47 8.19 -22.49
CA HIS A 248 -7.20 9.16 -21.65
C HIS A 248 -8.74 9.11 -21.76
N ARG A 249 -9.31 7.96 -22.17
CA ARG A 249 -10.76 7.79 -22.24
C ARG A 249 -11.30 7.42 -20.88
N PHE A 250 -12.13 8.29 -20.30
CA PHE A 250 -12.89 8.01 -19.10
C PHE A 250 -13.98 6.97 -19.40
N TYR A 251 -13.75 5.75 -18.96
CA TYR A 251 -14.80 4.72 -19.01
C TYR A 251 -15.73 4.89 -17.82
N ALA A 252 -17.02 5.10 -18.06
CA ALA A 252 -18.04 5.30 -17.01
C ALA A 252 -17.95 4.21 -15.90
N LYS A 253 -17.70 2.97 -16.28
CA LYS A 253 -17.54 1.85 -15.32
C LYS A 253 -16.38 2.06 -14.34
N LYS A 254 -15.22 2.56 -14.80
CA LYS A 254 -14.07 2.85 -13.93
C LYS A 254 -14.37 4.03 -13.02
N MET A 255 -14.98 5.08 -13.55
CA MET A 255 -15.38 6.25 -12.76
C MET A 255 -16.36 5.86 -11.66
N THR A 256 -17.38 5.05 -11.97
CA THR A 256 -18.33 4.56 -10.96
C THR A 256 -17.64 3.76 -9.86
N VAL A 257 -16.70 2.86 -10.23
CA VAL A 257 -15.93 2.06 -9.27
C VAL A 257 -15.03 2.95 -8.40
N ALA A 258 -14.38 3.96 -8.98
CA ALA A 258 -13.57 4.92 -8.22
C ALA A 258 -14.44 5.74 -7.24
N ILE A 259 -15.59 6.24 -7.67
CA ILE A 259 -16.52 6.96 -6.80
C ILE A 259 -16.99 6.08 -5.63
N ILE A 260 -17.32 4.82 -5.91
CA ILE A 260 -17.73 3.87 -4.86
C ILE A 260 -16.58 3.64 -3.86
N GLY A 261 -15.35 3.46 -4.32
CA GLY A 261 -14.18 3.31 -3.46
C GLY A 261 -13.95 4.52 -2.55
N ALA A 262 -13.99 5.71 -3.11
CA ALA A 262 -13.84 6.96 -2.35
C ALA A 262 -15.00 7.19 -1.37
N LEU A 263 -16.24 6.94 -1.77
CA LEU A 263 -17.40 7.04 -0.87
C LEU A 263 -17.34 6.02 0.27
N LEU A 264 -16.84 4.81 0.01
CA LEU A 264 -16.64 3.82 1.06
C LEU A 264 -15.60 4.29 2.08
N ALA A 265 -14.50 4.91 1.63
CA ALA A 265 -13.51 5.47 2.55
C ALA A 265 -14.13 6.51 3.49
N VAL A 266 -14.95 7.40 2.94
CA VAL A 266 -15.69 8.40 3.73
C VAL A 266 -16.69 7.71 4.68
N ALA A 267 -17.47 6.73 4.19
CA ALA A 267 -18.47 6.04 5.01
C ALA A 267 -17.85 5.28 6.19
N VAL A 268 -16.73 4.60 5.97
CA VAL A 268 -16.01 3.87 7.02
C VAL A 268 -15.57 4.82 8.13
N GLU A 269 -15.11 6.01 7.79
CA GLU A 269 -14.73 7.06 8.74
C GLU A 269 -15.88 7.49 9.65
N TYR A 270 -17.07 7.70 9.08
CA TYR A 270 -18.24 8.14 9.87
C TYR A 270 -18.94 7.01 10.62
N MET A 271 -18.61 5.74 10.34
CA MET A 271 -19.26 4.58 10.96
C MET A 271 -18.43 3.97 12.12
N MET A 272 -17.16 4.27 12.22
CA MET A 272 -16.23 3.79 13.25
C MET A 272 -15.80 4.90 14.19
#